data_798cf6b0f70c0288f03ad85840a9f843
#
_entry.id   798cf6b0f70c0288f03ad85840a9f843
#
_cell.length_a   1.000
_cell.length_b   1.000
_cell.length_c   1.000
_cell.angle_alpha   90.00
_cell.angle_beta   90.00
_cell.angle_gamma   90.00
#
_symmetry.space_group_name_H-M   'P 1'
#
loop_
_entity.id
_entity.type
_entity.pdbx_description
1 polymer ?
#
loop_
_entity_poly.entity_id
_entity_poly.type
_entity_poly.pdbx_seq_one_letter_code
_entity_poly.pdbx_strand_id
1 'polypeptide(L)'
;MSATPGDCAHLSIDTVREIHDEAIKRFGGLNGVRDENLLASAVLTPQSSFGGKSPYADIVEVAAAYLFYICNNHPFLDGNKRTAMMAAIIFLRLNGIEPLPDSGKWEELMLDVAANKLDRSTTTQRLRKLLKRQRKPRRT
;
A
#
# COMPACT_ATOMS: atom_id res chain seq x y z
N MET A 1 -2.67 -18.67 -11.04
CA MET A 1 -2.84 -17.53 -11.96
C MET A 1 -2.68 -16.23 -11.22
N SER A 2 -1.98 -15.29 -11.81
CA SER A 2 -1.81 -13.98 -11.21
C SER A 2 -3.07 -13.14 -11.39
N ALA A 3 -3.49 -12.46 -10.33
CA ALA A 3 -4.58 -11.50 -10.43
C ALA A 3 -4.15 -10.31 -11.31
N THR A 4 -5.08 -9.73 -12.03
CA THR A 4 -4.86 -8.53 -12.81
C THR A 4 -5.47 -7.33 -12.09
N PRO A 5 -5.06 -6.09 -12.43
CA PRO A 5 -5.65 -4.91 -11.79
C PRO A 5 -7.16 -4.80 -12.00
N GLY A 6 -7.69 -5.32 -13.10
CA GLY A 6 -9.11 -5.31 -13.37
C GLY A 6 -9.88 -6.44 -12.71
N ASP A 7 -9.19 -7.41 -12.14
CA ASP A 7 -9.77 -8.64 -11.60
C ASP A 7 -9.02 -9.06 -10.33
N CYS A 8 -8.77 -8.12 -9.45
CA CYS A 8 -8.05 -8.38 -8.21
C CYS A 8 -8.93 -8.12 -7.00
N ALA A 9 -8.50 -8.65 -5.85
CA ALA A 9 -9.16 -8.37 -4.58
C ALA A 9 -8.66 -7.02 -4.06
N HIS A 10 -9.55 -6.06 -3.95
CA HIS A 10 -9.24 -4.73 -3.41
C HIS A 10 -9.52 -4.63 -1.92
N LEU A 11 -8.93 -3.63 -1.28
CA LEU A 11 -9.22 -3.29 0.10
C LEU A 11 -10.44 -2.37 0.15
N SER A 12 -11.33 -2.61 1.12
CA SER A 12 -12.41 -1.68 1.39
C SER A 12 -11.93 -0.56 2.32
N ILE A 13 -12.70 0.52 2.39
CA ILE A 13 -12.42 1.60 3.33
C ILE A 13 -12.45 1.05 4.77
N ASP A 14 -13.42 0.20 5.09
CA ASP A 14 -13.52 -0.40 6.43
C ASP A 14 -12.30 -1.27 6.75
N THR A 15 -11.80 -2.03 5.78
CA THR A 15 -10.59 -2.82 5.97
C THR A 15 -9.39 -1.93 6.27
N VAL A 16 -9.25 -0.82 5.57
CA VAL A 16 -8.14 0.12 5.85
C VAL A 16 -8.28 0.74 7.24
N ARG A 17 -9.50 1.04 7.69
CA ARG A 17 -9.73 1.49 9.06
C ARG A 17 -9.29 0.43 10.08
N GLU A 18 -9.62 -0.83 9.83
CA GLU A 18 -9.22 -1.93 10.71
C GLU A 18 -7.70 -2.09 10.75
N ILE A 19 -7.03 -1.96 9.60
CA ILE A 19 -5.57 -2.00 9.52
C ILE A 19 -4.98 -0.88 10.38
N HIS A 20 -5.54 0.32 10.28
CA HIS A 20 -5.10 1.45 11.08
C HIS A 20 -5.31 1.20 12.58
N ASP A 21 -6.49 0.70 12.98
CA ASP A 21 -6.76 0.37 14.38
C ASP A 21 -5.72 -0.62 14.93
N GLU A 22 -5.39 -1.63 14.15
CA GLU A 22 -4.39 -2.62 14.55
C GLU A 22 -2.99 -1.99 14.67
N ALA A 23 -2.65 -1.10 13.75
CA ALA A 23 -1.36 -0.40 13.81
C ALA A 23 -1.24 0.46 15.07
N ILE A 24 -2.30 1.17 15.44
CA ILE A 24 -2.31 2.00 16.64
C ILE A 24 -2.20 1.12 17.90
N LYS A 25 -2.91 -0.01 17.93
CA LYS A 25 -2.83 -0.94 19.07
C LYS A 25 -1.43 -1.49 19.27
N ARG A 26 -0.74 -1.84 18.18
CA ARG A 26 0.58 -2.46 18.25
C ARG A 26 1.70 -1.47 18.50
N PHE A 27 1.61 -0.29 17.92
CA PHE A 27 2.74 0.64 17.87
C PHE A 27 2.47 1.96 18.59
N GLY A 28 1.24 2.17 19.06
CA GLY A 28 0.85 3.40 19.74
C GLY A 28 0.50 4.51 18.76
N GLY A 29 0.12 5.64 19.31
CA GLY A 29 -0.27 6.81 18.56
C GLY A 29 -1.73 7.19 18.81
N LEU A 30 -2.13 8.30 18.22
CA LEU A 30 -3.51 8.79 18.33
C LEU A 30 -4.41 8.03 17.37
N ASN A 31 -5.50 7.48 17.89
CA ASN A 31 -6.49 6.84 17.05
C ASN A 31 -7.47 7.88 16.50
N GLY A 32 -7.94 7.67 15.30
CA GLY A 32 -8.96 8.48 14.68
C GLY A 32 -8.64 8.86 13.25
N VAL A 33 -9.71 9.19 12.51
CA VAL A 33 -9.62 9.64 11.13
C VAL A 33 -9.54 11.17 11.14
N ARG A 34 -8.51 11.72 10.48
CA ARG A 34 -8.35 13.16 10.35
C ARG A 34 -9.30 13.73 9.30
N ASP A 35 -9.48 13.00 8.20
CA ASP A 35 -10.30 13.48 7.08
C ASP A 35 -10.88 12.28 6.35
N GLU A 36 -12.21 12.10 6.45
CA GLU A 36 -12.92 10.98 5.84
C GLU A 36 -12.85 11.01 4.31
N ASN A 37 -12.87 12.20 3.71
CA ASN A 37 -12.80 12.32 2.26
C ASN A 37 -11.41 11.93 1.74
N LEU A 38 -10.36 12.30 2.46
CA LEU A 38 -9.00 11.90 2.10
C LEU A 38 -8.79 10.40 2.29
N LEU A 39 -9.44 9.80 3.29
CA LEU A 39 -9.40 8.36 3.46
C LEU A 39 -10.09 7.65 2.29
N ALA A 40 -11.30 8.08 1.94
CA ALA A 40 -12.02 7.51 0.81
C ALA A 40 -11.20 7.63 -0.48
N SER A 41 -10.63 8.81 -0.74
CA SER A 41 -9.80 9.04 -1.92
C SER A 41 -8.59 8.10 -1.97
N ALA A 42 -7.91 7.92 -0.84
CA ALA A 42 -6.72 7.07 -0.77
C ALA A 42 -7.03 5.60 -1.06
N VAL A 43 -8.20 5.14 -0.63
CA VAL A 43 -8.61 3.74 -0.81
C VAL A 43 -9.22 3.51 -2.20
N LEU A 44 -9.98 4.47 -2.70
CA LEU A 44 -10.71 4.29 -3.97
C LEU A 44 -9.87 4.61 -5.20
N THR A 45 -8.88 5.49 -5.11
CA THR A 45 -8.02 5.80 -6.25
C THR A 45 -7.30 4.57 -6.80
N PRO A 46 -6.72 3.67 -5.97
CA PRO A 46 -6.13 2.44 -6.50
C PRO A 46 -7.11 1.51 -7.20
N GLN A 47 -8.41 1.70 -6.98
CA GLN A 47 -9.47 0.89 -7.56
C GLN A 47 -10.08 1.52 -8.81
N SER A 48 -9.53 2.64 -9.27
CA SER A 48 -10.06 3.38 -10.41
C SER A 48 -10.06 2.54 -11.68
N SER A 49 -11.06 2.79 -12.52
CA SER A 49 -11.10 2.18 -13.85
C SER A 49 -11.67 3.20 -14.83
N PHE A 50 -11.25 3.08 -16.09
CA PHE A 50 -11.71 3.93 -17.18
C PHE A 50 -12.13 3.02 -18.32
N GLY A 51 -13.42 3.08 -18.70
CA GLY A 51 -13.94 2.20 -19.72
C GLY A 51 -13.77 0.72 -19.39
N GLY A 52 -13.88 0.37 -18.11
CA GLY A 52 -13.72 -1.00 -17.66
C GLY A 52 -12.28 -1.47 -17.50
N LYS A 53 -11.31 -0.58 -17.71
CA LYS A 53 -9.89 -0.93 -17.60
C LYS A 53 -9.21 -0.15 -16.48
N SER A 54 -8.35 -0.86 -15.74
CA SER A 54 -7.52 -0.22 -14.72
C SER A 54 -6.40 0.59 -15.38
N PRO A 55 -6.08 1.79 -14.86
CA PRO A 55 -4.93 2.55 -15.34
C PRO A 55 -3.59 1.98 -14.87
N TYR A 56 -3.60 0.97 -14.00
CA TYR A 56 -2.38 0.38 -13.45
C TYR A 56 -1.98 -0.84 -14.27
N ALA A 57 -0.67 -1.06 -14.42
CA ALA A 57 -0.14 -2.11 -15.29
C ALA A 57 -0.27 -3.50 -14.67
N ASP A 58 -0.10 -3.60 -13.35
CA ASP A 58 -0.11 -4.89 -12.65
C ASP A 58 -0.42 -4.70 -11.16
N ILE A 59 -0.44 -5.82 -10.43
CA ILE A 59 -0.76 -5.84 -9.00
C ILE A 59 0.26 -5.04 -8.18
N VAL A 60 1.53 -5.07 -8.56
CA VAL A 60 2.55 -4.31 -7.81
C VAL A 60 2.29 -2.80 -7.93
N GLU A 61 1.89 -2.33 -9.10
CA GLU A 61 1.57 -0.92 -9.27
C GLU A 61 0.33 -0.53 -8.46
N VAL A 62 -0.68 -1.40 -8.38
CA VAL A 62 -1.86 -1.15 -7.53
C VAL A 62 -1.45 -1.08 -6.06
N ALA A 63 -0.59 -2.01 -5.60
CA ALA A 63 -0.09 -1.99 -4.23
C ALA A 63 0.66 -0.68 -3.92
N ALA A 64 1.49 -0.24 -4.86
CA ALA A 64 2.20 1.04 -4.72
C ALA A 64 1.23 2.22 -4.66
N ALA A 65 0.11 2.15 -5.38
CA ALA A 65 -0.91 3.19 -5.31
C ALA A 65 -1.55 3.26 -3.93
N TYR A 66 -1.94 2.13 -3.33
CA TYR A 66 -2.44 2.11 -1.95
C TYR A 66 -1.43 2.74 -1.00
N LEU A 67 -0.20 2.30 -1.08
CA LEU A 67 0.87 2.80 -0.22
C LEU A 67 1.05 4.31 -0.37
N PHE A 68 1.16 4.77 -1.61
CA PHE A 68 1.42 6.17 -1.92
C PHE A 68 0.29 7.07 -1.46
N TYR A 69 -0.96 6.74 -1.80
CA TYR A 69 -2.09 7.61 -1.49
C TYR A 69 -2.44 7.60 0.00
N ILE A 70 -2.36 6.47 0.67
CA ILE A 70 -2.58 6.44 2.13
C ILE A 70 -1.52 7.27 2.84
N CYS A 71 -0.26 7.15 2.41
CA CYS A 71 0.82 7.91 3.03
C CYS A 71 0.67 9.42 2.76
N ASN A 72 0.44 9.80 1.50
CA ASN A 72 0.41 11.21 1.11
C ASN A 72 -0.85 11.96 1.54
N ASN A 73 -2.00 11.30 1.56
CA ASN A 73 -3.24 11.96 1.93
C ASN A 73 -3.33 12.21 3.44
N HIS A 74 -2.54 11.54 4.24
CA HIS A 74 -2.59 11.65 5.71
C HIS A 74 -4.03 11.56 6.24
N PRO A 75 -4.77 10.49 5.92
CA PRO A 75 -6.18 10.43 6.30
C PRO A 75 -6.42 10.24 7.80
N PHE A 76 -5.43 9.72 8.52
CA PHE A 76 -5.55 9.46 9.95
C PHE A 76 -4.81 10.51 10.77
N LEU A 77 -5.17 10.63 12.04
CA LEU A 77 -4.48 11.54 12.96
C LEU A 77 -3.03 11.13 13.17
N ASP A 78 -2.75 9.84 13.16
CA ASP A 78 -1.43 9.28 13.39
C ASP A 78 -1.34 7.92 12.73
N GLY A 79 -0.13 7.39 12.56
CA GLY A 79 0.07 6.04 12.04
C GLY A 79 -0.12 5.88 10.54
N ASN A 80 -0.08 6.96 9.75
CA ASN A 80 -0.32 6.91 8.30
C ASN A 80 0.74 6.06 7.57
N LYS A 81 2.01 6.24 7.88
CA LYS A 81 3.09 5.48 7.23
C LYS A 81 2.95 3.99 7.47
N ARG A 82 2.70 3.62 8.71
CA ARG A 82 2.56 2.21 9.09
C ARG A 82 1.33 1.59 8.47
N THR A 83 0.23 2.32 8.48
CA THR A 83 -1.01 1.85 7.83
C THR A 83 -0.82 1.69 6.32
N ALA A 84 -0.13 2.62 5.67
CA ALA A 84 0.16 2.53 4.24
C ALA A 84 0.98 1.28 3.92
N MET A 85 2.02 1.00 4.72
CA MET A 85 2.84 -0.18 4.54
C MET A 85 2.04 -1.47 4.75
N MET A 86 1.27 -1.54 5.84
CA MET A 86 0.47 -2.72 6.13
C MET A 86 -0.60 -2.96 5.08
N ALA A 87 -1.23 -1.89 4.59
CA ALA A 87 -2.23 -2.00 3.53
C ALA A 87 -1.63 -2.57 2.25
N ALA A 88 -0.46 -2.08 1.84
CA ALA A 88 0.21 -2.60 0.65
C ALA A 88 0.58 -4.07 0.80
N ILE A 89 1.09 -4.47 1.95
CA ILE A 89 1.45 -5.86 2.23
C ILE A 89 0.21 -6.76 2.20
N ILE A 90 -0.85 -6.35 2.85
CA ILE A 90 -2.10 -7.14 2.89
C ILE A 90 -2.70 -7.25 1.50
N PHE A 91 -2.71 -6.14 0.73
CA PHE A 91 -3.20 -6.18 -0.64
C PHE A 91 -2.40 -7.17 -1.51
N LEU A 92 -1.07 -7.15 -1.41
CA LEU A 92 -0.22 -8.09 -2.14
C LEU A 92 -0.54 -9.53 -1.79
N ARG A 93 -0.69 -9.84 -0.51
CA ARG A 93 -1.04 -11.18 -0.04
C ARG A 93 -2.38 -11.65 -0.56
N LEU A 94 -3.38 -10.79 -0.54
CA LEU A 94 -4.71 -11.11 -1.06
C LEU A 94 -4.67 -11.47 -2.54
N ASN A 95 -3.65 -11.00 -3.26
CA ASN A 95 -3.54 -11.20 -4.70
C ASN A 95 -2.39 -12.11 -5.10
N GLY A 96 -1.95 -12.95 -4.16
CA GLY A 96 -1.02 -14.05 -4.47
C GLY A 96 0.46 -13.70 -4.41
N ILE A 97 0.81 -12.51 -3.96
CA ILE A 97 2.20 -12.10 -3.80
C ILE A 97 2.52 -12.02 -2.31
N GLU A 98 3.46 -12.86 -1.84
CA GLU A 98 3.84 -12.87 -0.43
C GLU A 98 5.14 -12.10 -0.25
N PRO A 99 5.07 -10.83 0.20
CA PRO A 99 6.28 -10.08 0.49
C PRO A 99 6.89 -10.57 1.79
N LEU A 100 8.19 -10.86 1.76
CA LEU A 100 8.90 -11.21 2.98
C LEU A 100 9.15 -9.93 3.77
N PRO A 101 8.92 -9.95 5.09
CA PRO A 101 9.18 -8.77 5.89
C PRO A 101 10.68 -8.49 5.94
N ASP A 102 11.06 -7.38 5.37
CA ASP A 102 12.39 -6.80 5.50
C ASP A 102 12.18 -5.39 6.02
N SER A 103 12.20 -5.26 7.34
CA SER A 103 11.84 -4.02 8.00
C SER A 103 12.67 -2.83 7.52
N GLY A 104 13.95 -3.04 7.27
CA GLY A 104 14.83 -1.95 6.86
C GLY A 104 14.43 -1.35 5.52
N LYS A 105 14.15 -2.19 4.53
CA LYS A 105 13.82 -1.72 3.19
C LYS A 105 12.41 -1.13 3.11
N TRP A 106 11.46 -1.74 3.79
CA TRP A 106 10.12 -1.21 3.85
C TRP A 106 10.09 0.14 4.56
N GLU A 107 10.79 0.26 5.67
CA GLU A 107 10.85 1.53 6.41
C GLU A 107 11.52 2.63 5.59
N GLU A 108 12.61 2.31 4.89
CA GLU A 108 13.28 3.24 4.00
C GLU A 108 12.33 3.79 2.93
N LEU A 109 11.57 2.89 2.29
CA LEU A 109 10.58 3.26 1.29
C LEU A 109 9.53 4.20 1.90
N MET A 110 9.00 3.87 3.06
CA MET A 110 7.97 4.67 3.71
C MET A 110 8.48 6.05 4.10
N LEU A 111 9.70 6.13 4.59
CA LEU A 111 10.29 7.42 4.96
C LEU A 111 10.47 8.31 3.72
N ASP A 112 10.89 7.74 2.61
CA ASP A 112 11.09 8.50 1.37
C ASP A 112 9.77 8.98 0.77
N VAL A 113 8.73 8.16 0.80
CA VAL A 113 7.40 8.58 0.36
C VAL A 113 6.87 9.70 1.25
N ALA A 114 6.98 9.53 2.56
CA ALA A 114 6.49 10.52 3.54
C ALA A 114 7.23 11.85 3.44
N ALA A 115 8.50 11.82 3.03
CA ALA A 115 9.31 13.03 2.86
C ALA A 115 9.12 13.69 1.50
N ASN A 116 8.16 13.24 0.70
CA ASN A 116 7.88 13.75 -0.66
C ASN A 116 9.06 13.59 -1.62
N LYS A 117 9.91 12.60 -1.39
CA LYS A 117 11.04 12.31 -2.28
C LYS A 117 10.65 11.47 -3.47
N LEU A 118 9.50 10.79 -3.40
CA LEU A 118 9.04 9.88 -4.43
C LEU A 118 7.63 10.27 -4.86
N ASP A 119 7.39 10.25 -6.16
CA ASP A 119 6.04 10.32 -6.70
C ASP A 119 5.47 8.89 -6.80
N ARG A 120 4.24 8.75 -7.34
CA ARG A 120 3.62 7.43 -7.45
C ARG A 120 4.43 6.48 -8.34
N SER A 121 4.95 6.99 -9.45
CA SER A 121 5.72 6.17 -10.39
C SER A 121 7.02 5.65 -9.77
N THR A 122 7.78 6.52 -9.11
CA THR A 122 9.02 6.10 -8.45
C THR A 122 8.76 5.24 -7.22
N THR A 123 7.64 5.46 -6.55
CA THR A 123 7.21 4.56 -5.48
C THR A 123 6.99 3.15 -6.02
N THR A 124 6.34 3.03 -7.17
CA THR A 124 6.14 1.74 -7.83
C THR A 124 7.48 1.07 -8.15
N GLN A 125 8.41 1.81 -8.72
CA GLN A 125 9.74 1.26 -9.05
C GLN A 125 10.48 0.77 -7.82
N ARG A 126 10.43 1.54 -6.74
CA ARG A 126 11.08 1.17 -5.48
C ARG A 126 10.44 -0.08 -4.88
N LEU A 127 9.12 -0.17 -4.93
CA LEU A 127 8.42 -1.37 -4.44
C LEU A 127 8.79 -2.60 -5.26
N ARG A 128 8.87 -2.47 -6.58
CA ARG A 128 9.30 -3.58 -7.44
C ARG A 128 10.69 -4.09 -7.06
N LYS A 129 11.63 -3.19 -6.82
CA LYS A 129 12.98 -3.56 -6.41
C LYS A 129 12.99 -4.27 -5.07
N LEU A 130 12.22 -3.75 -4.13
CA LEU A 130 12.10 -4.34 -2.79
C LEU A 130 11.58 -5.77 -2.87
N LEU A 131 10.52 -5.99 -3.64
CA LEU A 131 9.94 -7.31 -3.80
C LEU A 131 10.88 -8.29 -4.51
N LYS A 132 11.64 -7.82 -5.49
CA LYS A 132 12.63 -8.65 -6.18
C LYS A 132 13.76 -9.10 -5.26
N ARG A 133 14.22 -8.22 -4.37
CA ARG A 133 15.29 -8.54 -3.42
C ARG A 133 14.84 -9.56 -2.39
N GLN A 134 13.57 -9.53 -2.03
CA GLN A 134 13.00 -10.48 -1.08
C GLN A 134 12.73 -11.82 -1.71
N ARG A 135 12.56 -11.86 -3.04
CA ARG A 135 12.42 -13.10 -3.79
C ARG A 135 13.79 -13.67 -4.09
N LYS A 136 14.37 -14.35 -3.15
CA LYS A 136 15.61 -15.05 -3.42
C LYS A 136 15.37 -16.15 -4.42
N PRO A 137 16.28 -16.34 -5.40
CA PRO A 137 16.15 -17.46 -6.32
C PRO A 137 16.05 -18.75 -5.53
N ARG A 138 15.15 -19.62 -5.98
CA ARG A 138 15.01 -20.92 -5.37
C ARG A 138 16.29 -21.69 -5.63
N ARG A 139 16.91 -22.22 -4.60
CA ARG A 139 18.04 -23.10 -4.76
C ARG A 139 17.55 -24.45 -5.20
N THR A 140 18.10 -24.93 -6.23
CA THR A 140 17.85 -26.27 -6.71
C THR A 140 18.94 -27.21 -6.20
#